data_60ea408a92ee93b11f0a6701792b2804
#
_entry.id   60ea408a92ee93b11f0a6701792b2804
#
_cell.length_a   1.000
_cell.length_b   1.000
_cell.length_c   1.000
_cell.angle_alpha   90.00
_cell.angle_beta   90.00
_cell.angle_gamma   90.00
#
_symmetry.space_group_name_H-M   'P 1'
#
loop_
_entity.id
_entity.type
_entity.pdbx_description
1 polymer ?
#
loop_
_entity_poly.entity_id
_entity_poly.type
_entity_poly.pdbx_seq_one_letter_code
_entity_poly.pdbx_strand_id
1 'polypeptide(L)'
;MASIFTKIINGEIPSYKIAEDDKFYAFLDIAPLAEGHTLVVPKQEIDYIFDIDDELLAQMHIFAKKVAKAIQTAIPCEKVGMAVIGLDVRHAHIHLVPLQEVGDLNFAKEKLKLSDD
;
A
#
# COMPACT_ATOMS: atom_id res chain seq x y z
N MET A 1 -5.38 -3.37 -20.70
CA MET A 1 -5.37 -4.57 -19.84
C MET A 1 -5.33 -4.13 -18.38
N ALA A 2 -6.18 -4.72 -17.55
CA ALA A 2 -6.27 -4.33 -16.14
C ALA A 2 -5.03 -4.78 -15.36
N SER A 3 -4.54 -3.94 -14.46
CA SER A 3 -3.45 -4.30 -13.57
C SER A 3 -3.91 -5.36 -12.56
N ILE A 4 -2.95 -6.02 -11.91
CA ILE A 4 -3.27 -6.95 -10.84
C ILE A 4 -4.01 -6.23 -9.71
N PHE A 5 -3.70 -4.95 -9.45
CA PHE A 5 -4.38 -4.18 -8.40
C PHE A 5 -5.84 -3.89 -8.77
N THR A 6 -6.11 -3.58 -10.04
CA THR A 6 -7.50 -3.42 -10.50
C THR A 6 -8.28 -4.71 -10.30
N LYS A 7 -7.68 -5.86 -10.58
CA LYS A 7 -8.32 -7.15 -10.35
C LYS A 7 -8.60 -7.40 -8.87
N ILE A 8 -7.69 -6.98 -7.99
CA ILE A 8 -7.89 -7.07 -6.54
C ILE A 8 -9.07 -6.18 -6.12
N ILE A 9 -9.10 -4.94 -6.61
CA ILE A 9 -10.18 -4.00 -6.28
C ILE A 9 -11.54 -4.55 -6.70
N ASN A 10 -11.60 -5.20 -7.84
CA ASN A 10 -12.84 -5.77 -8.40
C ASN A 10 -13.21 -7.13 -7.78
N GLY A 11 -12.39 -7.67 -6.89
CA GLY A 11 -12.66 -8.95 -6.25
C GLY A 11 -12.29 -10.15 -7.09
N GLU A 12 -11.65 -9.97 -8.24
CA GLU A 12 -11.22 -11.07 -9.11
C GLU A 12 -10.05 -11.84 -8.53
N ILE A 13 -9.23 -11.18 -7.71
CA ILE A 13 -8.10 -11.78 -7.00
C ILE A 13 -8.28 -11.50 -5.51
N PRO A 14 -8.16 -12.52 -4.65
CA PRO A 14 -8.32 -12.32 -3.21
C PRO A 14 -7.23 -11.41 -2.64
N SER A 15 -7.57 -10.67 -1.59
CA SER A 15 -6.63 -9.81 -0.87
C SER A 15 -7.05 -9.70 0.59
N TYR A 16 -6.11 -9.22 1.42
CA TYR A 16 -6.38 -8.91 2.82
C TYR A 16 -6.70 -7.43 2.94
N LYS A 17 -7.95 -7.08 2.70
CA LYS A 17 -8.40 -5.70 2.70
C LYS A 17 -8.28 -5.07 4.08
N ILE A 18 -7.68 -3.87 4.14
CA ILE A 18 -7.53 -3.06 5.35
C ILE A 18 -8.59 -1.96 5.40
N ALA A 19 -8.79 -1.26 4.26
CA ALA A 19 -9.72 -0.15 4.19
C ALA A 19 -10.12 0.09 2.74
N GLU A 20 -11.26 0.74 2.55
CA GLU A 20 -11.75 1.05 1.21
C GLU A 20 -12.73 2.22 1.30
N ASP A 21 -12.67 3.12 0.32
CA ASP A 21 -13.74 4.10 0.08
C ASP A 21 -14.08 4.10 -1.42
N ASP A 22 -14.78 5.11 -1.90
CA ASP A 22 -15.21 5.14 -3.30
C ASP A 22 -14.06 5.36 -4.28
N LYS A 23 -12.90 5.85 -3.81
CA LYS A 23 -11.75 6.20 -4.67
C LYS A 23 -10.49 5.40 -4.40
N PHE A 24 -10.34 4.81 -3.21
CA PHE A 24 -9.10 4.17 -2.79
C PHE A 24 -9.35 2.81 -2.15
N TYR A 25 -8.31 1.99 -2.18
CA TYR A 25 -8.34 0.65 -1.62
C TYR A 25 -7.00 0.39 -0.93
N ALA A 26 -7.02 -0.19 0.26
CA ALA A 26 -5.81 -0.54 0.99
C ALA A 26 -5.84 -2.02 1.36
N PHE A 27 -4.73 -2.71 1.16
CA PHE A 27 -4.61 -4.15 1.44
C PHE A 27 -3.19 -4.51 1.83
N LEU A 28 -3.04 -5.62 2.55
CA LEU A 28 -1.72 -6.11 2.96
C LEU A 28 -0.93 -6.62 1.76
N ASP A 29 0.38 -6.31 1.73
CA ASP A 29 1.28 -6.84 0.72
C ASP A 29 1.53 -8.32 1.00
N ILE A 30 1.43 -9.16 -0.04
CA ILE A 30 1.67 -10.60 0.10
C ILE A 30 3.17 -10.93 0.16
N ALA A 31 4.04 -9.98 -0.19
CA ALA A 31 5.50 -10.11 -0.09
C ALA A 31 6.04 -8.96 0.78
N PRO A 32 5.69 -8.93 2.08
CA PRO A 32 5.92 -7.75 2.90
C PRO A 32 7.36 -7.61 3.35
N LEU A 33 7.78 -6.34 3.55
CA LEU A 33 9.04 -6.01 4.20
C LEU A 33 8.96 -6.17 5.72
N ALA A 34 7.76 -6.00 6.27
CA ALA A 34 7.51 -6.11 7.70
C ALA A 34 6.06 -6.51 7.91
N GLU A 35 5.75 -7.03 9.09
CA GLU A 35 4.36 -7.30 9.45
C GLU A 35 3.57 -5.99 9.41
N GLY A 36 2.45 -6.00 8.72
CA GLY A 36 1.62 -4.80 8.55
C GLY A 36 1.96 -3.96 7.32
N HIS A 37 2.92 -4.38 6.47
CA HIS A 37 3.23 -3.71 5.22
C HIS A 37 1.96 -3.66 4.35
N THR A 38 1.48 -2.47 4.08
CA THR A 38 0.19 -2.22 3.41
C THR A 38 0.42 -1.44 2.13
N LEU A 39 -0.41 -1.70 1.12
CA LEU A 39 -0.43 -0.95 -0.13
C LEU A 39 -1.71 -0.12 -0.19
N VAL A 40 -1.57 1.14 -0.60
CA VAL A 40 -2.71 2.04 -0.85
C VAL A 40 -2.74 2.33 -2.33
N VAL A 41 -3.87 2.04 -2.98
CA VAL A 41 -4.02 2.21 -4.43
C VAL A 41 -5.25 3.05 -4.74
N PRO A 42 -5.20 3.90 -5.79
CA PRO A 42 -6.41 4.51 -6.30
C PRO A 42 -7.20 3.47 -7.10
N LYS A 43 -8.53 3.57 -7.08
CA LYS A 43 -9.37 2.67 -7.88
C LYS A 43 -9.23 2.97 -9.37
N GLN A 44 -8.91 4.22 -9.71
CA GLN A 44 -8.57 4.60 -11.07
C GLN A 44 -7.18 4.08 -11.41
N GLU A 45 -7.04 3.32 -12.50
CA GLU A 45 -5.76 2.72 -12.88
C GLU A 45 -4.88 3.76 -13.57
N ILE A 46 -3.89 4.28 -12.84
CA ILE A 46 -2.89 5.22 -13.34
C ILE A 46 -1.52 4.64 -12.95
N ASP A 47 -0.64 4.46 -13.94
CA ASP A 47 0.68 3.83 -13.72
C ASP A 47 1.59 4.71 -12.85
N TYR A 48 1.75 5.97 -13.22
CA TYR A 48 2.73 6.87 -12.61
C TYR A 48 2.04 7.80 -11.61
N ILE A 49 2.51 7.80 -10.35
CA ILE A 49 1.86 8.57 -9.30
C ILE A 49 1.81 10.07 -9.63
N PHE A 50 2.81 10.60 -10.32
CA PHE A 50 2.84 12.03 -10.66
C PHE A 50 1.94 12.38 -11.85
N ASP A 51 1.29 11.40 -12.48
CA ASP A 51 0.25 11.64 -13.46
C ASP A 51 -1.15 11.71 -12.84
N ILE A 52 -1.28 11.44 -11.54
CA ILE A 52 -2.55 11.58 -10.82
C ILE A 52 -2.82 13.06 -10.63
N ASP A 53 -4.07 13.51 -10.90
CA ASP A 53 -4.40 14.92 -10.72
C ASP A 53 -4.26 15.35 -9.26
N ASP A 54 -4.08 16.66 -9.05
CA ASP A 54 -3.74 17.21 -7.74
C ASP A 54 -4.77 16.87 -6.68
N GLU A 55 -6.05 16.97 -7.01
CA GLU A 55 -7.12 16.69 -6.04
C GLU A 55 -7.13 15.24 -5.61
N LEU A 56 -7.05 14.31 -6.57
CA LEU A 56 -7.05 12.89 -6.27
C LEU A 56 -5.77 12.50 -5.51
N LEU A 57 -4.63 13.08 -5.91
CA LEU A 57 -3.36 12.82 -5.23
C LEU A 57 -3.41 13.28 -3.76
N ALA A 58 -3.97 14.46 -3.50
CA ALA A 58 -4.14 14.97 -2.14
C ALA A 58 -5.03 14.04 -1.31
N GLN A 59 -6.16 13.62 -1.88
CA GLN A 59 -7.08 12.70 -1.21
C GLN A 59 -6.43 11.35 -0.94
N MET A 60 -5.60 10.87 -1.85
CA MET A 60 -4.86 9.62 -1.69
C MET A 60 -3.94 9.67 -0.48
N HIS A 61 -3.25 10.80 -0.28
CA HIS A 61 -2.36 10.99 0.87
C HIS A 61 -3.15 11.08 2.18
N ILE A 62 -4.32 11.72 2.16
CA ILE A 62 -5.18 11.78 3.33
C ILE A 62 -5.67 10.37 3.70
N PHE A 63 -6.08 9.59 2.71
CA PHE A 63 -6.49 8.20 2.90
C PHE A 63 -5.32 7.37 3.48
N ALA A 64 -4.12 7.53 2.90
CA ALA A 64 -2.91 6.84 3.37
C ALA A 64 -2.60 7.19 4.82
N LYS A 65 -2.78 8.45 5.22
CA LYS A 65 -2.57 8.87 6.60
C LYS A 65 -3.50 8.12 7.56
N LYS A 66 -4.77 7.98 7.20
CA LYS A 66 -5.73 7.24 8.04
C LYS A 66 -5.33 5.78 8.17
N VAL A 67 -4.91 5.16 7.08
CA VAL A 67 -4.45 3.77 7.08
C VAL A 67 -3.18 3.63 7.91
N ALA A 68 -2.23 4.56 7.75
CA ALA A 68 -0.98 4.53 8.52
C ALA A 68 -1.23 4.63 10.03
N LYS A 69 -2.18 5.45 10.45
CA LYS A 69 -2.53 5.57 11.87
C LYS A 69 -3.16 4.29 12.40
N ALA A 70 -3.98 3.62 11.60
CA ALA A 70 -4.55 2.33 11.96
C ALA A 70 -3.45 1.26 12.10
N ILE A 71 -2.48 1.25 11.18
CA ILE A 71 -1.35 0.33 11.24
C ILE A 71 -0.55 0.58 12.53
N GLN A 72 -0.25 1.82 12.83
CA GLN A 72 0.54 2.19 14.01
C GLN A 72 -0.15 1.77 15.31
N THR A 73 -1.47 1.81 15.35
CA THR A 73 -2.24 1.34 16.49
C THR A 73 -2.17 -0.18 16.64
N ALA A 74 -2.23 -0.90 15.52
CA ALA A 74 -2.27 -2.37 15.51
C ALA A 74 -0.89 -3.01 15.64
N ILE A 75 0.15 -2.39 15.09
CA ILE A 75 1.51 -2.94 15.01
C ILE A 75 2.47 -2.03 15.77
N PRO A 76 3.10 -2.50 16.87
CA PRO A 76 4.09 -1.68 17.58
C PRO A 76 5.24 -1.29 16.66
N CYS A 77 5.46 0.01 16.50
CA CYS A 77 6.54 0.53 15.67
C CYS A 77 6.85 1.97 16.05
N GLU A 78 8.06 2.41 15.72
CA GLU A 78 8.46 3.80 15.95
C GLU A 78 7.65 4.75 15.08
N LYS A 79 7.58 4.43 13.79
CA LYS A 79 6.83 5.21 12.79
C LYS A 79 6.39 4.30 11.66
N VAL A 80 5.42 4.77 10.89
CA VAL A 80 5.07 4.14 9.61
C VAL A 80 5.75 4.93 8.51
N GLY A 81 6.59 4.26 7.72
CA GLY A 81 7.25 4.88 6.57
C GLY A 81 6.39 4.77 5.32
N MET A 82 6.63 5.68 4.37
CA MET A 82 5.87 5.76 3.14
C MET A 82 6.82 5.82 1.95
N ALA A 83 6.56 5.02 0.92
CA ALA A 83 7.37 5.01 -0.29
C ALA A 83 6.51 4.73 -1.51
N VAL A 84 6.95 5.24 -2.67
CA VAL A 84 6.33 4.97 -3.96
C VAL A 84 7.43 4.56 -4.93
N ILE A 85 7.29 3.41 -5.58
CA ILE A 85 8.25 2.92 -6.57
C ILE A 85 7.55 2.66 -7.91
N GLY A 86 6.66 1.67 -7.96
CA GLY A 86 5.79 1.46 -9.11
C GLY A 86 6.46 0.89 -10.35
N LEU A 87 7.58 0.18 -10.20
CA LEU A 87 8.29 -0.40 -11.35
C LEU A 87 7.80 -1.80 -11.71
N ASP A 88 7.39 -2.58 -10.72
CA ASP A 88 6.95 -3.96 -10.95
C ASP A 88 5.48 -4.02 -11.37
N VAL A 89 4.60 -3.34 -10.65
CA VAL A 89 3.18 -3.27 -10.98
C VAL A 89 2.86 -1.87 -11.50
N ARG A 90 2.34 -1.79 -12.72
CA ARG A 90 2.07 -0.52 -13.42
C ARG A 90 0.71 0.07 -13.03
N HIS A 91 0.53 0.24 -11.74
CA HIS A 91 -0.63 0.88 -11.11
C HIS A 91 -0.07 1.58 -9.88
N ALA A 92 -0.15 2.90 -9.86
CA ALA A 92 0.45 3.71 -8.80
C ALA A 92 -0.01 3.22 -7.42
N HIS A 93 0.94 3.09 -6.50
CA HIS A 93 0.61 2.64 -5.14
C HIS A 93 1.61 3.20 -4.14
N ILE A 94 1.08 3.48 -2.94
CA ILE A 94 1.88 3.92 -1.81
C ILE A 94 2.13 2.72 -0.91
N HIS A 95 3.40 2.47 -0.59
CA HIS A 95 3.78 1.47 0.42
C HIS A 95 3.77 2.13 1.79
N LEU A 96 3.10 1.51 2.74
CA LEU A 96 3.13 1.91 4.16
C LEU A 96 3.77 0.76 4.94
N VAL A 97 4.91 1.04 5.57
CA VAL A 97 5.72 0.00 6.24
C VAL A 97 6.01 0.42 7.66
N PRO A 98 5.64 -0.39 8.67
CA PRO A 98 6.05 -0.13 10.05
C PRO A 98 7.57 -0.16 10.18
N LEU A 99 8.14 0.87 10.79
CA LEU A 99 9.60 1.04 10.89
C LEU A 99 10.07 1.05 12.33
N GLN A 100 11.19 0.36 12.56
CA GLN A 100 11.96 0.45 13.80
C GLN A 100 13.32 1.08 13.54
N GLU A 101 13.85 0.94 12.32
CA GLU A 101 15.14 1.49 11.92
C GLU A 101 15.12 1.80 10.41
N VAL A 102 16.10 2.58 9.96
CA VAL A 102 16.17 3.05 8.55
C VAL A 102 16.18 1.89 7.56
N GLY A 103 16.89 0.81 7.85
CA GLY A 103 17.01 -0.33 6.95
C GLY A 103 15.72 -1.10 6.73
N ASP A 104 14.67 -0.84 7.51
CA ASP A 104 13.39 -1.55 7.37
C ASP A 104 12.67 -1.20 6.07
N LEU A 105 12.94 -0.05 5.49
CA LEU A 105 12.36 0.36 4.21
C LEU A 105 13.37 0.12 3.08
N ASN A 106 13.74 -1.14 2.90
CA ASN A 106 14.69 -1.56 1.87
C ASN A 106 14.05 -2.66 1.01
N PHE A 107 13.61 -2.29 -0.20
CA PHE A 107 12.91 -3.20 -1.09
C PHE A 107 13.82 -4.24 -1.73
N ALA A 108 15.15 -4.10 -1.58
CA ALA A 108 16.10 -5.11 -2.04
C ALA A 108 16.30 -6.24 -1.05
N LYS A 109 15.84 -6.09 0.21
CA LYS A 109 16.02 -7.14 1.20
C LYS A 109 15.01 -8.27 1.02
N GLU A 110 15.29 -9.41 1.65
CA GLU A 110 14.38 -10.56 1.60
C GLU A 110 13.03 -10.22 2.21
N LYS A 111 11.96 -10.65 1.53
CA LYS A 111 10.60 -10.43 1.99
C LYS A 111 10.21 -11.49 3.02
N LEU A 112 9.32 -11.10 3.93
CA LEU A 112 8.81 -12.01 4.94
C LEU A 112 7.81 -12.99 4.32
N LYS A 113 7.72 -14.16 4.93
CA LYS A 113 6.68 -15.16 4.62
C LYS A 113 5.82 -15.28 5.87
N LEU A 114 4.67 -14.62 5.84
CA LEU A 114 3.75 -14.59 6.97
C LEU A 114 2.60 -15.56 6.74
N SER A 115 2.05 -16.07 7.85
CA SER A 115 0.84 -16.90 7.78
C SER A 115 -0.36 -16.01 7.46
N ASP A 116 -1.50 -16.62 7.12
CA ASP A 116 -2.74 -15.89 6.83
C ASP A 116 -3.29 -15.16 8.05
N ASP A 117 -2.81 -15.51 9.23
CA ASP A 117 -3.17 -14.80 10.44
C ASP A 117 -2.51 -13.42 10.44
#